data_3d6a195117bb93819147b54a65186627
#
_entry.id   3d6a195117bb93819147b54a65186627
#
_cell.length_a   1.000
_cell.length_b   1.000
_cell.length_c   1.000
_cell.angle_alpha   90.00
_cell.angle_beta   90.00
_cell.angle_gamma   90.00
#
_symmetry.space_group_name_H-M   'P 1'
#
loop_
_entity.id
_entity.type
_entity.pdbx_description
1 polymer ?
#
loop_
_entity_poly.entity_id
_entity_poly.type
_entity_poly.pdbx_seq_one_letter_code
_entity_poly.pdbx_strand_id
1 'polypeptide(L)'
;MKLIEAFGKGSGKWVNAYEKKDIDAIRPHLVKAHEIWVTEWIAQGEKDEGSCTMNKGLQIWYRAPRRRSARLTTLVASPPVQGNVSAARSHEPALKYLKDQGIESKYYDGYWH
;
A
#
# COMPACT_ATOMS: atom_id res chain seq x y z
N MET A 1 13.41 -9.98 -9.35
CA MET A 1 13.30 -10.17 -7.88
C MET A 1 12.48 -11.43 -7.60
N LYS A 2 13.00 -12.30 -6.78
CA LYS A 2 12.29 -13.52 -6.41
C LYS A 2 11.75 -13.39 -4.99
N LEU A 3 10.44 -13.36 -4.86
CA LEU A 3 9.78 -13.28 -3.56
C LEU A 3 9.68 -14.65 -2.92
N ILE A 4 9.57 -14.68 -1.60
CA ILE A 4 9.36 -15.92 -0.86
C ILE A 4 7.87 -16.20 -0.72
N GLU A 5 7.52 -17.48 -0.57
CA GLU A 5 6.17 -17.85 -0.20
C GLU A 5 6.07 -17.92 1.33
N ALA A 6 5.04 -17.27 1.87
CA ALA A 6 4.75 -17.30 3.30
C ALA A 6 3.25 -17.36 3.52
N PHE A 7 2.83 -17.89 4.65
CA PHE A 7 1.41 -17.92 4.99
C PHE A 7 0.93 -16.51 5.29
N GLY A 8 -0.08 -16.06 4.54
CA GLY A 8 -0.64 -14.72 4.72
C GLY A 8 -1.58 -14.67 5.92
N LYS A 9 -1.15 -13.99 6.99
CA LYS A 9 -1.93 -13.89 8.21
C LYS A 9 -3.29 -13.23 7.93
N GLY A 10 -4.34 -13.92 8.32
CA GLY A 10 -5.70 -13.45 8.10
C GLY A 10 -6.29 -13.78 6.73
N SER A 11 -5.48 -14.30 5.79
CA SER A 11 -5.97 -14.63 4.45
C SER A 11 -6.33 -16.10 4.27
N GLY A 12 -5.81 -16.98 5.12
CA GLY A 12 -6.01 -18.42 5.01
C GLY A 12 -5.26 -19.08 3.85
N LYS A 13 -4.30 -18.38 3.24
CA LYS A 13 -3.59 -18.91 2.06
C LYS A 13 -2.11 -18.52 2.08
N TRP A 14 -1.33 -19.18 1.22
CA TRP A 14 0.06 -18.82 0.97
C TRP A 14 0.11 -17.64 0.00
N VAL A 15 1.02 -16.71 0.27
CA VAL A 15 1.18 -15.49 -0.54
C VAL A 15 2.65 -15.30 -0.87
N ASN A 16 2.92 -14.55 -1.94
CA ASN A 16 4.26 -14.09 -2.26
C ASN A 16 4.55 -12.86 -1.40
N ALA A 17 5.54 -12.97 -0.51
CA ALA A 17 5.83 -11.94 0.47
C ALA A 17 7.17 -11.28 0.22
N TYR A 18 7.22 -9.98 0.49
CA TYR A 18 8.44 -9.19 0.45
C TYR A 18 9.14 -9.30 1.79
N GLU A 19 10.47 -9.42 1.75
CA GLU A 19 11.33 -9.31 2.93
C GLU A 19 11.96 -7.92 2.97
N LYS A 20 12.68 -7.59 4.06
CA LYS A 20 13.29 -6.28 4.21
C LYS A 20 14.17 -5.90 3.03
N LYS A 21 14.99 -6.84 2.55
CA LYS A 21 15.87 -6.61 1.38
C LYS A 21 15.08 -6.27 0.13
N ASP A 22 13.91 -6.88 -0.04
CA ASP A 22 13.05 -6.65 -1.19
C ASP A 22 12.40 -5.27 -1.11
N ILE A 23 11.96 -4.87 0.09
CA ILE A 23 11.39 -3.54 0.31
C ILE A 23 12.45 -2.47 0.05
N ASP A 24 13.68 -2.68 0.52
CA ASP A 24 14.77 -1.74 0.27
C ASP A 24 15.04 -1.61 -1.24
N ALA A 25 14.94 -2.71 -1.98
CA ALA A 25 15.14 -2.70 -3.43
C ALA A 25 14.05 -1.94 -4.19
N ILE A 26 12.79 -1.99 -3.72
CA ILE A 26 11.67 -1.32 -4.38
C ILE A 26 11.34 0.04 -3.79
N ARG A 27 12.10 0.51 -2.80
CA ARG A 27 11.81 1.78 -2.12
C ARG A 27 11.64 2.97 -3.07
N PRO A 28 12.45 3.15 -4.13
CA PRO A 28 12.22 4.24 -5.08
C PRO A 28 10.83 4.19 -5.72
N HIS A 29 10.31 3.00 -5.99
CA HIS A 29 8.96 2.83 -6.54
C HIS A 29 7.89 3.17 -5.51
N LEU A 30 8.12 2.86 -4.23
CA LEU A 30 7.18 3.22 -3.16
C LEU A 30 7.11 4.72 -2.97
N VAL A 31 8.25 5.41 -3.02
CA VAL A 31 8.31 6.87 -2.96
C VAL A 31 7.58 7.48 -4.15
N LYS A 32 7.82 6.96 -5.34
CA LYS A 32 7.16 7.45 -6.56
C LYS A 32 5.64 7.25 -6.51
N ALA A 33 5.20 6.11 -5.99
CA ALA A 33 3.77 5.85 -5.84
C ALA A 33 3.11 6.86 -4.89
N HIS A 34 3.76 7.20 -3.79
CA HIS A 34 3.26 8.23 -2.88
C HIS A 34 3.15 9.59 -3.58
N GLU A 35 4.17 9.96 -4.34
CA GLU A 35 4.15 11.23 -5.10
C GLU A 35 3.01 11.26 -6.13
N ILE A 36 2.79 10.16 -6.83
CA ILE A 36 1.70 10.02 -7.80
C ILE A 36 0.35 10.20 -7.09
N TRP A 37 0.19 9.56 -5.93
CA TRP A 37 -1.04 9.67 -5.15
C TRP A 37 -1.31 11.10 -4.70
N VAL A 38 -0.30 11.78 -4.18
CA VAL A 38 -0.41 13.19 -3.76
C VAL A 38 -0.76 14.07 -4.96
N THR A 39 -0.10 13.86 -6.09
CA THR A 39 -0.36 14.62 -7.32
C THR A 39 -1.80 14.47 -7.78
N GLU A 40 -2.32 13.24 -7.76
CA GLU A 40 -3.72 13.00 -8.13
C GLU A 40 -4.69 13.63 -7.14
N TRP A 41 -4.41 13.54 -5.85
CA TRP A 41 -5.24 14.19 -4.83
C TRP A 41 -5.27 15.72 -5.03
N ILE A 42 -4.15 16.34 -5.32
CA ILE A 42 -4.07 17.76 -5.63
C ILE A 42 -4.90 18.09 -6.89
N ALA A 43 -4.78 17.26 -7.93
CA ALA A 43 -5.53 17.42 -9.16
C ALA A 43 -7.04 17.32 -8.95
N GLN A 44 -7.48 16.56 -7.95
CA GLN A 44 -8.88 16.43 -7.57
C GLN A 44 -9.37 17.53 -6.62
N GLY A 45 -8.55 18.56 -6.36
CA GLY A 45 -8.91 19.73 -5.58
C GLY A 45 -8.61 19.64 -4.10
N GLU A 46 -7.74 18.74 -3.68
CA GLU A 46 -7.33 18.56 -2.28
C GLU A 46 -8.51 18.39 -1.33
N LYS A 47 -9.54 17.70 -1.77
CA LYS A 47 -10.75 17.47 -0.99
C LYS A 47 -10.47 16.53 0.18
N ASP A 48 -11.24 16.70 1.26
CA ASP A 48 -11.16 15.85 2.44
C ASP A 48 -12.57 15.37 2.79
N GLU A 49 -13.03 14.37 2.04
CA GLU A 49 -14.37 13.82 2.15
C GLU A 49 -14.35 12.41 2.72
N GLY A 50 -15.39 12.06 3.43
CA GLY A 50 -15.59 10.74 3.99
C GLY A 50 -15.29 10.69 5.48
N SER A 51 -15.25 9.48 6.02
CA SER A 51 -14.96 9.27 7.44
C SER A 51 -13.48 9.45 7.73
N CYS A 52 -13.19 10.03 8.88
CA CYS A 52 -11.81 10.17 9.35
C CYS A 52 -11.27 8.78 9.72
N THR A 53 -10.29 8.29 8.98
CA THR A 53 -9.65 7.01 9.25
C THR A 53 -8.14 7.18 9.31
N MET A 54 -7.49 6.28 10.04
CA MET A 54 -6.03 6.30 10.23
C MET A 54 -5.38 5.18 9.44
N ASN A 55 -4.10 5.36 9.12
CA ASN A 55 -3.27 4.34 8.44
C ASN A 55 -3.76 3.95 7.05
N LYS A 56 -4.45 4.87 6.36
CA LYS A 56 -4.79 4.67 4.96
C LYS A 56 -3.51 4.57 4.12
N GLY A 57 -3.52 3.67 3.15
CA GLY A 57 -2.36 3.55 2.29
C GLY A 57 -2.45 2.32 1.39
N LEU A 58 -1.38 2.06 0.67
CA LEU A 58 -1.23 0.86 -0.13
C LEU A 58 -0.44 -0.17 0.67
N GLN A 59 -1.01 -1.36 0.81
CA GLN A 59 -0.44 -2.44 1.60
C GLN A 59 0.16 -3.51 0.71
N ILE A 60 1.27 -4.07 1.17
CA ILE A 60 2.02 -5.14 0.51
C ILE A 60 2.21 -6.26 1.53
N TRP A 61 2.17 -7.50 1.06
CA TRP A 61 2.50 -8.64 1.91
C TRP A 61 3.98 -8.58 2.29
N TYR A 62 4.24 -8.46 3.58
CA TYR A 62 5.59 -8.33 4.13
C TYR A 62 5.82 -9.37 5.23
N ARG A 63 6.95 -10.06 5.15
CA ARG A 63 7.38 -10.98 6.20
C ARG A 63 8.56 -10.35 6.95
N ALA A 64 8.32 -9.95 8.19
CA ALA A 64 9.36 -9.39 9.04
C ALA A 64 10.41 -10.45 9.40
N PRO A 65 11.65 -10.05 9.71
CA PRO A 65 12.67 -10.98 10.21
C PRO A 65 12.15 -11.74 11.44
N ARG A 66 12.48 -13.03 11.52
CA ARG A 66 12.07 -13.92 12.61
C ARG A 66 10.57 -14.22 12.67
N ARG A 67 9.81 -13.86 11.65
CA ARG A 67 8.39 -14.20 11.54
C ARG A 67 8.20 -15.29 10.50
N ARG A 68 7.22 -16.16 10.73
CA ARG A 68 6.88 -17.24 9.78
C ARG A 68 5.81 -16.81 8.80
N SER A 69 4.88 -15.97 9.23
CA SER A 69 3.78 -15.51 8.40
C SER A 69 4.03 -14.11 7.88
N ALA A 70 3.44 -13.83 6.71
CA ALA A 70 3.43 -12.49 6.15
C ALA A 70 2.21 -11.72 6.67
N ARG A 71 2.34 -10.40 6.73
CA ARG A 71 1.24 -9.49 7.09
C ARG A 71 1.11 -8.42 6.04
N LEU A 72 -0.12 -7.99 5.77
CA LEU A 72 -0.34 -6.80 4.97
C LEU A 72 0.18 -5.59 5.74
N THR A 73 1.10 -4.87 5.15
CA THR A 73 1.78 -3.75 5.80
C THR A 73 1.65 -2.53 4.90
N THR A 74 1.29 -1.39 5.47
CA THR A 74 1.18 -0.14 4.73
C THR A 74 2.57 0.40 4.44
N LEU A 75 2.95 0.39 3.17
CA LEU A 75 4.27 0.84 2.72
C LEU A 75 4.22 2.10 1.86
N VAL A 76 3.03 2.49 1.39
CA VAL A 76 2.81 3.75 0.68
C VAL A 76 1.72 4.50 1.44
N ALA A 77 2.10 5.60 2.08
CA ALA A 77 1.16 6.41 2.86
C ALA A 77 0.23 7.19 1.93
N SER A 78 -1.00 7.43 2.39
CA SER A 78 -1.93 8.31 1.69
C SER A 78 -1.44 9.77 1.74
N PRO A 79 -1.99 10.65 0.89
CA PRO A 79 -1.81 12.10 1.09
C PRO A 79 -2.29 12.53 2.48
N PRO A 80 -1.95 13.75 2.94
CA PRO A 80 -2.34 14.23 4.26
C PRO A 80 -3.83 14.58 4.30
N VAL A 81 -4.68 13.58 4.11
CA VAL A 81 -6.13 13.70 4.06
C VAL A 81 -6.73 12.73 5.10
N GLN A 82 -7.70 13.21 5.87
CA GLN A 82 -8.36 12.39 6.89
C GLN A 82 -9.51 11.57 6.32
N GLY A 83 -10.22 12.09 5.33
CA GLY A 83 -11.38 11.44 4.74
C GLY A 83 -11.02 10.26 3.85
N ASN A 84 -11.59 9.10 4.12
CA ASN A 84 -11.30 7.89 3.35
C ASN A 84 -11.83 7.94 1.91
N VAL A 85 -12.89 8.71 1.64
CA VAL A 85 -13.44 8.85 0.28
C VAL A 85 -12.43 9.56 -0.63
N SER A 86 -11.86 10.66 -0.17
CA SER A 86 -10.87 11.41 -0.94
C SER A 86 -9.59 10.60 -1.15
N ALA A 87 -9.15 9.86 -0.13
CA ALA A 87 -8.00 8.97 -0.27
C ALA A 87 -8.29 7.88 -1.31
N ALA A 88 -9.47 7.26 -1.26
CA ALA A 88 -9.83 6.19 -2.20
C ALA A 88 -9.90 6.71 -3.65
N ARG A 89 -10.47 7.90 -3.86
CA ARG A 89 -10.57 8.48 -5.21
C ARG A 89 -9.23 8.73 -5.86
N SER A 90 -8.22 9.05 -5.06
CA SER A 90 -6.92 9.50 -5.57
C SER A 90 -5.89 8.37 -5.66
N HIS A 91 -6.15 7.18 -5.10
CA HIS A 91 -5.12 6.13 -5.03
C HIS A 91 -4.88 5.37 -6.33
N GLU A 92 -5.85 5.31 -7.22
CA GLU A 92 -5.81 4.43 -8.40
C GLU A 92 -4.56 4.59 -9.29
N PRO A 93 -4.13 5.81 -9.65
CA PRO A 93 -2.90 5.96 -10.44
C PRO A 93 -1.66 5.40 -9.74
N ALA A 94 -1.56 5.56 -8.42
CA ALA A 94 -0.45 5.01 -7.65
C ALA A 94 -0.46 3.48 -7.64
N LEU A 95 -1.65 2.89 -7.45
CA LEU A 95 -1.83 1.45 -7.50
C LEU A 95 -1.43 0.89 -8.86
N LYS A 96 -1.88 1.55 -9.93
CA LYS A 96 -1.54 1.15 -11.30
C LYS A 96 -0.04 1.24 -11.55
N TYR A 97 0.60 2.32 -11.07
CA TYR A 97 2.05 2.47 -11.22
C TYR A 97 2.80 1.29 -10.59
N LEU A 98 2.44 0.91 -9.36
CA LEU A 98 3.09 -0.21 -8.69
C LEU A 98 2.84 -1.52 -9.44
N LYS A 99 1.63 -1.74 -9.93
CA LYS A 99 1.29 -2.92 -10.72
C LYS A 99 2.15 -2.99 -12.00
N ASP A 100 2.33 -1.86 -12.67
CA ASP A 100 3.15 -1.79 -13.88
C ASP A 100 4.63 -2.09 -13.58
N GLN A 101 5.07 -1.86 -12.35
CA GLN A 101 6.42 -2.22 -11.89
C GLN A 101 6.52 -3.65 -11.38
N GLY A 102 5.45 -4.43 -11.49
CA GLY A 102 5.42 -5.80 -10.99
C GLY A 102 5.23 -5.91 -9.48
N ILE A 103 4.77 -4.85 -8.83
CA ILE A 103 4.56 -4.82 -7.38
C ILE A 103 3.07 -4.92 -7.10
N GLU A 104 2.64 -6.04 -6.49
CA GLU A 104 1.26 -6.25 -6.12
C GLU A 104 0.97 -5.58 -4.79
N SER A 105 -0.05 -4.71 -4.78
CA SER A 105 -0.44 -3.98 -3.57
C SER A 105 -1.95 -3.88 -3.49
N LYS A 106 -2.45 -3.52 -2.29
CA LYS A 106 -3.88 -3.32 -2.03
C LYS A 106 -4.10 -2.00 -1.34
N TYR A 107 -5.18 -1.30 -1.71
CA TYR A 107 -5.60 -0.12 -0.99
C TYR A 107 -6.26 -0.52 0.34
N TYR A 108 -5.86 0.15 1.42
CA TYR A 108 -6.45 0.00 2.75
C TYR A 108 -6.99 1.35 3.21
N ASP A 109 -8.27 1.40 3.57
CA ASP A 109 -8.96 2.64 3.91
C ASP A 109 -8.90 3.00 5.41
N GLY A 110 -8.24 2.20 6.21
CA GLY A 110 -8.13 2.43 7.64
C GLY A 110 -9.25 1.84 8.48
N TYR A 111 -10.24 1.20 7.87
CA TYR A 111 -11.29 0.48 8.60
C TYR A 111 -10.89 -0.95 8.89
N TRP A 112 -11.33 -1.45 10.02
CA TRP A 112 -11.23 -2.86 10.35
C TRP A 112 -12.38 -3.63 9.68
N HIS A 113 -12.03 -4.70 9.01
CA HIS A 113 -13.00 -5.56 8.33
C HIS A 113 -13.03 -6.94 8.97
#